data_808ebffa0f85620e822f31e24840b48c
#
_entry.id   808ebffa0f85620e822f31e24840b48c
#
_cell.length_a   1.000
_cell.length_b   1.000
_cell.length_c   1.000
_cell.angle_alpha   90.00
_cell.angle_beta   90.00
_cell.angle_gamma   90.00
#
_symmetry.space_group_name_H-M   'P 1'
#
loop_
_entity.id
_entity.type
_entity.pdbx_description
1 polymer ?
#
loop_
_entity_poly.entity_id
_entity_poly.type
_entity_poly.pdbx_seq_one_letter_code
_entity_poly.pdbx_strand_id
1 'polypeptide(L)'
;MGYTVSSLAELGEGHGFRKVRAALGVTAFGVNAIVFPPRYEGPNHFHDSQDELYFVHRGTATFTVDGDERVVEAGGLVHVESTTHRQITNRTADALVILVVGGKDGYVERDGHLVDPEVDLPRRQGLA
;
A
#
# COMPACT_ATOMS: atom_id res chain seq x y z
N MET A 1 -6.13 -14.23 23.91
CA MET A 1 -4.68 -14.31 24.05
C MET A 1 -4.13 -15.15 22.90
N GLY A 2 -3.06 -14.73 22.30
CA GLY A 2 -2.42 -15.45 21.20
C GLY A 2 -3.00 -15.15 19.81
N TYR A 3 -4.12 -14.48 19.70
CA TYR A 3 -4.71 -14.11 18.41
C TYR A 3 -5.63 -12.90 18.53
N THR A 4 -5.85 -12.26 17.40
CA THR A 4 -6.78 -11.14 17.26
C THR A 4 -7.53 -11.28 15.94
N VAL A 5 -8.82 -10.99 15.95
CA VAL A 5 -9.69 -11.06 14.77
C VAL A 5 -10.29 -9.69 14.51
N SER A 6 -10.22 -9.24 13.26
CA SER A 6 -10.85 -8.00 12.81
C SER A 6 -11.20 -8.10 11.33
N SER A 7 -11.62 -7.00 10.74
CA SER A 7 -11.89 -6.88 9.31
C SER A 7 -11.50 -5.50 8.82
N LEU A 8 -11.32 -5.33 7.52
CA LEU A 8 -11.02 -4.02 6.95
C LEU A 8 -12.13 -3.01 7.26
N ALA A 9 -13.39 -3.46 7.25
CA ALA A 9 -14.54 -2.60 7.57
C ALA A 9 -14.52 -2.10 9.00
N GLU A 10 -14.01 -2.88 9.94
CA GLU A 10 -13.87 -2.48 11.35
C GLU A 10 -12.70 -1.51 11.58
N LEU A 11 -11.72 -1.51 10.69
CA LEU A 11 -10.50 -0.71 10.84
C LEU A 11 -10.59 0.69 10.24
N GLY A 12 -11.69 1.04 9.60
CA GLY A 12 -11.91 2.37 9.06
C GLY A 12 -13.06 2.42 8.08
N GLU A 13 -13.40 3.63 7.67
CA GLU A 13 -14.46 3.92 6.71
C GLU A 13 -13.90 4.73 5.53
N GLY A 14 -14.55 4.64 4.38
CA GLY A 14 -14.19 5.41 3.20
C GLY A 14 -12.82 5.05 2.66
N HIS A 15 -12.13 6.05 2.12
CA HIS A 15 -10.82 5.89 1.51
C HIS A 15 -9.69 6.03 2.54
N GLY A 16 -8.50 5.55 2.21
CA GLY A 16 -7.32 5.70 3.03
C GLY A 16 -6.78 4.40 3.59
N PHE A 17 -5.88 4.54 4.55
CA PHE A 17 -5.21 3.39 5.15
C PHE A 17 -6.08 2.68 6.18
N ARG A 18 -5.94 1.35 6.20
CA ARG A 18 -6.36 0.49 7.31
C ARG A 18 -5.10 0.01 7.98
N LYS A 19 -4.87 0.47 9.21
CA LYS A 19 -3.63 0.20 9.97
C LYS A 19 -3.70 -1.19 10.60
N VAL A 20 -3.57 -2.22 9.78
CA VAL A 20 -3.75 -3.62 10.17
C VAL A 20 -2.73 -4.04 11.22
N ARG A 21 -1.46 -3.72 11.00
CA ARG A 21 -0.39 -4.10 11.92
C ARG A 21 -0.66 -3.61 13.34
N ALA A 22 -0.91 -2.32 13.49
CA ALA A 22 -1.14 -1.72 14.79
C ALA A 22 -2.41 -2.25 15.47
N ALA A 23 -3.49 -2.37 14.70
CA ALA A 23 -4.78 -2.81 15.23
C ALA A 23 -4.78 -4.26 15.68
N LEU A 24 -4.07 -5.13 14.96
CA LEU A 24 -4.03 -6.56 15.27
C LEU A 24 -2.82 -6.98 16.11
N GLY A 25 -1.92 -6.04 16.42
CA GLY A 25 -0.74 -6.34 17.23
C GLY A 25 0.31 -7.19 16.51
N VAL A 26 0.44 -7.05 15.20
CA VAL A 26 1.45 -7.77 14.42
C VAL A 26 2.81 -7.15 14.67
N THR A 27 3.78 -7.95 15.12
CA THR A 27 5.13 -7.46 15.44
C THR A 27 6.21 -7.99 14.49
N ALA A 28 5.92 -9.09 13.78
CA ALA A 28 6.92 -9.78 12.96
C ALA A 28 7.14 -9.14 11.58
N PHE A 29 6.18 -8.38 11.08
CA PHE A 29 6.25 -7.73 9.77
C PHE A 29 5.30 -6.54 9.73
N GLY A 30 5.46 -5.67 8.74
CA GLY A 30 4.51 -4.60 8.47
C GLY A 30 3.36 -5.10 7.63
N VAL A 31 2.14 -4.66 7.91
CA VAL A 31 0.98 -4.96 7.09
C VAL A 31 -0.05 -3.86 7.24
N ASN A 32 -0.51 -3.34 6.11
CA ASN A 32 -1.60 -2.39 6.05
C ASN A 32 -2.47 -2.69 4.83
N ALA A 33 -3.68 -2.18 4.84
CA ALA A 33 -4.48 -2.11 3.63
C ALA A 33 -4.70 -0.65 3.24
N ILE A 34 -4.92 -0.42 1.96
CA ILE A 34 -5.17 0.91 1.43
C ILE A 34 -6.41 0.84 0.55
N VAL A 35 -7.38 1.71 0.81
CA VAL A 35 -8.55 1.88 -0.04
C VAL A 35 -8.36 3.15 -0.86
N PHE A 36 -8.09 2.97 -2.16
CA PHE A 36 -7.93 4.08 -3.09
C PHE A 36 -9.29 4.50 -3.65
N PRO A 37 -9.59 5.80 -3.64
CA PRO A 37 -10.78 6.29 -4.34
C PRO A 37 -10.69 6.06 -5.85
N PRO A 38 -11.83 6.13 -6.55
CA PRO A 38 -11.81 6.09 -8.00
C PRO A 38 -10.91 7.19 -8.59
N ARG A 39 -10.21 6.85 -9.66
CA ARG A 39 -9.39 7.80 -10.44
C ARG A 39 -8.38 8.56 -9.60
N TYR A 40 -7.67 7.84 -8.75
CA TYR A 40 -6.70 8.44 -7.83
C TYR A 40 -5.28 7.98 -8.15
N GLU A 41 -4.36 8.95 -8.24
CA GLU A 41 -2.93 8.67 -8.33
C GLU A 41 -2.32 8.65 -6.93
N GLY A 42 -1.73 7.52 -6.57
CA GLY A 42 -0.99 7.41 -5.32
C GLY A 42 0.38 8.07 -5.40
N PRO A 43 1.06 8.22 -4.25
CA PRO A 43 2.41 8.79 -4.24
C PRO A 43 3.42 7.85 -4.87
N ASN A 44 4.37 8.41 -5.61
CA ASN A 44 5.55 7.68 -6.05
C ASN A 44 6.56 7.71 -4.90
N HIS A 45 7.00 6.53 -4.47
CA HIS A 45 7.87 6.42 -3.31
C HIS A 45 8.81 5.22 -3.39
N PHE A 46 9.75 5.17 -2.46
CA PHE A 46 10.66 4.05 -2.25
C PHE A 46 10.96 3.91 -0.76
N HIS A 47 11.64 2.86 -0.39
CA HIS A 47 12.02 2.58 0.99
C HIS A 47 13.53 2.40 1.12
N ASP A 48 14.07 2.63 2.31
CA ASP A 48 15.50 2.43 2.56
C ASP A 48 15.85 0.94 2.63
N SER A 49 15.08 0.15 3.36
CA SER A 49 15.41 -1.25 3.61
C SER A 49 14.27 -2.23 3.45
N GLN A 50 13.03 -1.87 3.77
CA GLN A 50 11.95 -2.85 3.70
C GLN A 50 11.53 -3.17 2.26
N ASP A 51 11.42 -4.45 1.97
CA ASP A 51 10.79 -4.95 0.75
C ASP A 51 9.28 -5.02 0.96
N GLU A 52 8.50 -4.84 -0.10
CA GLU A 52 7.04 -4.89 0.01
C GLU A 52 6.43 -5.88 -0.97
N LEU A 53 5.41 -6.59 -0.49
CA LEU A 53 4.53 -7.42 -1.30
C LEU A 53 3.14 -6.80 -1.29
N TYR A 54 2.63 -6.53 -2.47
CA TYR A 54 1.28 -5.99 -2.67
C TYR A 54 0.36 -7.08 -3.19
N PHE A 55 -0.83 -7.12 -2.63
CA PHE A 55 -1.91 -7.99 -3.09
C PHE A 55 -3.13 -7.15 -3.41
N VAL A 56 -3.61 -7.21 -4.65
CA VAL A 56 -4.84 -6.53 -5.07
C VAL A 56 -6.03 -7.38 -4.60
N HIS A 57 -6.72 -6.88 -3.58
CA HIS A 57 -7.87 -7.57 -3.01
C HIS A 57 -9.14 -7.32 -3.83
N ARG A 58 -9.33 -6.07 -4.29
CA ARG A 58 -10.53 -5.64 -5.01
C ARG A 58 -10.19 -4.52 -5.97
N GLY A 59 -10.82 -4.53 -7.14
CA GLY A 59 -10.60 -3.51 -8.16
C GLY A 59 -9.41 -3.83 -9.05
N THR A 60 -8.95 -2.81 -9.76
CA THR A 60 -7.84 -2.92 -10.72
C THR A 60 -6.82 -1.82 -10.46
N ALA A 61 -5.60 -2.21 -10.22
CA ALA A 61 -4.49 -1.29 -9.97
C ALA A 61 -3.64 -1.10 -11.21
N THR A 62 -3.07 0.08 -11.37
CA THR A 62 -1.93 0.29 -12.27
C THR A 62 -0.70 0.54 -11.40
N PHE A 63 0.26 -0.36 -11.46
CA PHE A 63 1.55 -0.20 -10.80
C PHE A 63 2.54 0.40 -11.78
N THR A 64 3.20 1.48 -11.37
CA THR A 64 4.34 2.03 -12.10
C THR A 64 5.59 1.78 -11.27
N VAL A 65 6.45 0.89 -11.76
CA VAL A 65 7.67 0.45 -11.06
C VAL A 65 8.85 0.77 -11.93
N ASP A 66 9.72 1.68 -11.46
CA ASP A 66 10.84 2.21 -12.25
C ASP A 66 10.41 2.66 -13.66
N GLY A 67 9.26 3.31 -13.77
CA GLY A 67 8.72 3.80 -15.03
C GLY A 67 8.00 2.75 -15.89
N ASP A 68 7.99 1.49 -15.49
CA ASP A 68 7.31 0.40 -16.20
C ASP A 68 5.89 0.21 -15.65
N GLU A 69 4.88 0.39 -16.48
CA GLU A 69 3.48 0.26 -16.09
C GLU A 69 2.98 -1.16 -16.22
N ARG A 70 2.30 -1.65 -15.19
CA ARG A 70 1.63 -2.94 -15.18
C ARG A 70 0.23 -2.80 -14.62
N VAL A 71 -0.75 -3.32 -15.35
CA VAL A 71 -2.13 -3.41 -14.86
C VAL A 71 -2.28 -4.72 -14.09
N VAL A 72 -2.77 -4.62 -12.85
CA VAL A 72 -2.90 -5.76 -11.94
C VAL A 72 -4.34 -5.81 -11.43
N GLU A 73 -5.04 -6.87 -11.78
CA GLU A 73 -6.42 -7.08 -11.37
C GLU A 73 -6.51 -7.77 -10.00
N ALA A 74 -7.72 -7.83 -9.44
CA ALA A 74 -7.99 -8.51 -8.18
C ALA A 74 -7.43 -9.94 -8.17
N GLY A 75 -6.72 -10.29 -7.09
CA GLY A 75 -5.97 -11.54 -6.97
C GLY A 75 -4.52 -11.43 -7.42
N GLY A 76 -4.13 -10.33 -8.06
CA GLY A 76 -2.76 -10.12 -8.53
C GLY A 76 -1.80 -9.74 -7.41
N LEU A 77 -0.54 -10.04 -7.64
CA LEU A 77 0.54 -9.86 -6.67
C LEU A 77 1.70 -9.12 -7.30
N VAL A 78 2.29 -8.19 -6.55
CA VAL A 78 3.48 -7.44 -6.99
C VAL A 78 4.47 -7.39 -5.83
N HIS A 79 5.68 -7.87 -6.06
CA HIS A 79 6.79 -7.72 -5.12
C HIS A 79 7.71 -6.61 -5.60
N VAL A 80 8.03 -5.68 -4.70
CA VAL A 80 8.91 -4.53 -5.00
C VAL A 80 10.02 -4.49 -3.95
N GLU A 81 11.26 -4.54 -4.39
CA GLU A 81 12.42 -4.39 -3.52
C GLU A 81 12.51 -2.96 -2.99
N SER A 82 13.14 -2.79 -1.83
CA SER A 82 13.11 -1.57 -1.04
C SER A 82 13.37 -0.28 -1.82
N THR A 83 14.49 -0.15 -2.47
CA THR A 83 14.91 1.11 -3.12
C THR A 83 14.29 1.35 -4.50
N THR A 84 13.54 0.40 -5.00
CA THR A 84 12.85 0.53 -6.30
C THR A 84 11.69 1.51 -6.18
N HIS A 85 11.63 2.51 -7.06
CA HIS A 85 10.55 3.47 -7.08
C HIS A 85 9.24 2.80 -7.51
N ARG A 86 8.15 3.06 -6.79
CA ARG A 86 6.83 2.52 -7.13
C ARG A 86 5.73 3.53 -6.89
N GLN A 87 4.72 3.43 -7.72
CA GLN A 87 3.48 4.20 -7.62
C GLN A 87 2.30 3.28 -7.93
N ILE A 88 1.23 3.46 -7.17
CA ILE A 88 -0.03 2.75 -7.41
C ILE A 88 -1.06 3.79 -7.82
N THR A 89 -1.72 3.55 -8.94
CA THR A 89 -2.77 4.42 -9.47
C THR A 89 -4.05 3.62 -9.66
N ASN A 90 -5.17 4.20 -9.26
CA ASN A 90 -6.49 3.69 -9.60
C ASN A 90 -7.07 4.50 -10.75
N ARG A 91 -7.06 3.94 -11.95
CA ARG A 91 -7.59 4.59 -13.15
C ARG A 91 -9.05 4.27 -13.42
N THR A 92 -9.69 3.50 -12.54
CA THR A 92 -11.06 3.03 -12.73
C THR A 92 -12.07 3.88 -11.99
N ALA A 93 -13.35 3.66 -12.28
CA ALA A 93 -14.47 4.30 -11.60
C ALA A 93 -14.86 3.60 -10.28
N ASP A 94 -14.22 2.48 -9.96
CA ASP A 94 -14.48 1.70 -8.75
C ASP A 94 -13.36 1.87 -7.73
N ALA A 95 -13.66 1.62 -6.46
CA ALA A 95 -12.64 1.63 -5.42
C ALA A 95 -11.62 0.51 -5.64
N LEU A 96 -10.38 0.78 -5.26
CA LEU A 96 -9.29 -0.18 -5.31
C LEU A 96 -8.85 -0.49 -3.88
N VAL A 97 -8.77 -1.76 -3.52
CA VAL A 97 -8.32 -2.20 -2.21
C VAL A 97 -7.07 -3.05 -2.35
N ILE A 98 -6.01 -2.62 -1.71
CA ILE A 98 -4.71 -3.29 -1.75
C ILE A 98 -4.26 -3.63 -0.33
N LEU A 99 -3.78 -4.85 -0.14
CA LEU A 99 -3.05 -5.26 1.05
C LEU A 99 -1.56 -5.15 0.77
N VAL A 100 -0.81 -4.52 1.65
CA VAL A 100 0.64 -4.42 1.54
C VAL A 100 1.31 -5.02 2.77
N VAL A 101 2.28 -5.89 2.52
CA VAL A 101 3.09 -6.54 3.55
C VAL A 101 4.53 -6.13 3.33
N GLY A 102 5.20 -5.66 4.38
CA GLY A 102 6.58 -5.20 4.26
C GLY A 102 7.46 -5.68 5.41
N GLY A 103 8.74 -5.75 5.13
CA GLY A 103 9.73 -6.12 6.12
C GLY A 103 11.11 -6.36 5.52
N LYS A 104 12.06 -6.65 6.42
CA LYS A 104 13.40 -7.09 6.09
C LYS A 104 13.94 -7.83 7.32
N ASP A 105 13.88 -9.16 7.27
CA ASP A 105 14.19 -9.99 8.43
C ASP A 105 13.36 -9.61 9.68
N GLY A 106 12.10 -9.24 9.46
CA GLY A 106 11.17 -8.78 10.48
C GLY A 106 10.56 -7.43 10.15
N TYR A 107 9.92 -6.83 11.12
CA TYR A 107 9.30 -5.52 10.96
C TYR A 107 10.36 -4.42 10.82
N VAL A 108 10.15 -3.54 9.85
CA VAL A 108 10.96 -2.34 9.65
C VAL A 108 10.07 -1.12 9.95
N GLU A 109 10.55 -0.24 10.82
CA GLU A 109 9.86 1.03 11.06
C GLU A 109 9.81 1.87 9.79
N ARG A 110 8.94 2.89 9.81
CA ARG A 110 8.70 3.75 8.65
C ARG A 110 10.02 4.26 8.05
N ASP A 111 10.31 3.82 6.83
CA ASP A 111 11.51 4.15 6.07
C ASP A 111 11.20 4.62 4.64
N GLY A 112 9.94 4.98 4.38
CA GLY A 112 9.51 5.43 3.06
C GLY A 112 9.92 6.87 2.75
N HIS A 113 10.23 7.11 1.49
CA HIS A 113 10.59 8.43 0.96
C HIS A 113 9.77 8.74 -0.28
N LEU A 114 9.29 9.97 -0.39
CA LEU A 114 8.63 10.45 -1.61
C LEU A 114 9.68 10.76 -2.67
N VAL A 115 9.42 10.35 -3.90
CA VAL A 115 10.34 10.60 -5.03
C VAL A 115 10.38 12.10 -5.36
N ASP A 116 9.20 12.73 -5.45
CA ASP A 116 9.05 14.17 -5.66
C ASP A 116 8.07 14.72 -4.63
N PRO A 117 8.56 15.28 -3.50
CA PRO A 117 7.68 15.74 -2.43
C PRO A 117 6.65 16.78 -2.83
N GLU A 118 6.95 17.65 -3.80
CA GLU A 118 5.98 18.66 -4.27
C GLU A 118 4.75 18.02 -4.91
N VAL A 119 4.95 16.95 -5.66
CA VAL A 119 3.89 16.22 -6.36
C VAL A 119 3.30 15.13 -5.46
N ASP A 120 4.15 14.38 -4.77
CA ASP A 120 3.75 13.14 -4.09
C ASP A 120 3.19 13.38 -2.68
N LEU A 121 3.57 14.45 -1.99
CA LEU A 121 3.03 14.73 -0.66
C LEU A 121 1.52 14.95 -0.67
N PRO A 122 0.95 15.78 -1.56
CA PRO A 122 -0.51 15.90 -1.66
C PRO A 122 -1.21 14.57 -1.98
N ARG A 123 -0.61 13.74 -2.82
CA ARG A 123 -1.13 12.41 -3.15
C ARG A 123 -1.17 11.49 -1.93
N ARG A 124 -0.11 11.50 -1.13
CA ARG A 124 -0.07 10.74 0.12
C ARG A 124 -1.09 11.25 1.13
N GLN A 125 -1.22 12.56 1.29
CA GLN A 125 -2.15 13.18 2.22
C GLN A 125 -3.60 12.85 1.88
N GLY A 126 -3.94 12.71 0.60
CA GLY A 126 -5.26 12.30 0.17
C GLY A 126 -5.65 10.88 0.56
N LEU A 127 -4.68 10.03 0.96
CA LEU A 127 -4.89 8.67 1.44
C LEU A 127 -4.77 8.55 2.96
N ALA A 128 -4.33 9.58 3.64
CA ALA A 128 -4.10 9.54 5.09
C ALA A 128 -5.39 9.55 5.91
#